data_f19c2e6ec53c835b754b2c5e2b37295e
#
_entry.id   f19c2e6ec53c835b754b2c5e2b37295e
#
_cell.length_a   1.000
_cell.length_b   1.000
_cell.length_c   1.000
_cell.angle_alpha   90.00
_cell.angle_beta   90.00
_cell.angle_gamma   90.00
#
_symmetry.space_group_name_H-M   'P 1'
#
loop_
_entity.id
_entity.type
_entity.pdbx_description
1 polymer ?
#
loop_
_entity_poly.entity_id
_entity_poly.type
_entity_poly.pdbx_seq_one_letter_code
_entity_poly.pdbx_strand_id
1 'polypeptide(L)'
;MTPRVVAVWACGALALASSALTLPDTWRWLSEQRTELEELGPADRIQAPGFNNRLPVGGFDLFRANVRRGDMVYVLARPGTTVRGVDFPTGARTFARYYLLPAIVVERPEDATVVVGIGRDPRELGLRYASEVRREPFYVARVSDPS
;
A
#
# COMPACT_ATOMS: atom_id res chain seq x y z
N MET A 1 13.87 20.66 -46.37
CA MET A 1 13.27 19.91 -45.24
C MET A 1 11.79 20.24 -45.17
N THR A 2 10.96 19.24 -45.14
CA THR A 2 9.50 19.47 -45.02
C THR A 2 9.16 19.95 -43.57
N PRO A 3 8.16 20.82 -43.40
CA PRO A 3 7.80 21.36 -42.07
C PRO A 3 7.49 20.26 -41.05
N ARG A 4 7.06 19.08 -41.49
CA ARG A 4 6.82 17.91 -40.64
C ARG A 4 8.11 17.35 -40.01
N VAL A 5 9.22 17.31 -40.79
CA VAL A 5 10.51 16.82 -40.28
C VAL A 5 11.08 17.77 -39.25
N VAL A 6 10.95 19.07 -39.45
CA VAL A 6 11.38 20.09 -38.48
C VAL A 6 10.58 19.96 -37.16
N ALA A 7 9.26 19.75 -37.25
CA ALA A 7 8.42 19.58 -36.06
C ALA A 7 8.80 18.35 -35.25
N VAL A 8 9.08 17.21 -35.90
CA VAL A 8 9.48 15.98 -35.19
C VAL A 8 10.82 16.19 -34.46
N TRP A 9 11.80 16.84 -35.12
CA TRP A 9 13.09 17.13 -34.48
C TRP A 9 12.95 18.11 -33.32
N ALA A 10 12.10 19.12 -33.44
CA ALA A 10 11.83 20.08 -32.37
C ALA A 10 11.16 19.42 -31.15
N CYS A 11 10.17 18.53 -31.38
CA CYS A 11 9.55 17.75 -30.29
C CYS A 11 10.55 16.79 -29.63
N GLY A 12 11.40 16.12 -30.40
CA GLY A 12 12.45 15.25 -29.85
C GLY A 12 13.47 16.02 -29.02
N ALA A 13 13.90 17.18 -29.48
CA ALA A 13 14.83 18.03 -28.73
C ALA A 13 14.21 18.58 -27.43
N LEU A 14 12.93 18.97 -27.45
CA LEU A 14 12.20 19.41 -26.26
C LEU A 14 12.04 18.26 -25.24
N ALA A 15 11.71 17.07 -25.68
CA ALA A 15 11.59 15.90 -24.81
C ALA A 15 12.94 15.55 -24.15
N LEU A 16 14.04 15.57 -24.92
CA LEU A 16 15.39 15.34 -24.39
C LEU A 16 15.82 16.43 -23.41
N ALA A 17 15.56 17.69 -23.71
CA ALA A 17 15.85 18.80 -22.82
C ALA A 17 15.05 18.72 -21.51
N SER A 18 13.76 18.41 -21.58
CA SER A 18 12.91 18.18 -20.41
C SER A 18 13.44 17.03 -19.56
N SER A 19 13.79 15.91 -20.18
CA SER A 19 14.37 14.76 -19.45
C SER A 19 15.72 15.10 -18.80
N ALA A 20 16.57 15.85 -19.49
CA ALA A 20 17.87 16.27 -18.95
C ALA A 20 17.73 17.21 -17.74
N LEU A 21 16.70 18.05 -17.71
CA LEU A 21 16.42 18.94 -16.59
C LEU A 21 15.87 18.21 -15.35
N THR A 22 15.13 17.13 -15.56
CA THR A 22 14.54 16.36 -14.45
C THR A 22 15.42 15.22 -13.94
N LEU A 23 16.36 14.74 -14.74
CA LEU A 23 17.29 13.66 -14.41
C LEU A 23 18.09 13.90 -13.12
N PRO A 24 18.69 15.10 -12.88
CA PRO A 24 19.46 15.34 -11.66
C PRO A 24 18.63 15.21 -10.39
N ASP A 25 17.39 15.72 -10.39
CA ASP A 25 16.50 15.64 -9.23
C ASP A 25 16.00 14.22 -9.01
N THR A 26 15.66 13.52 -10.10
CA THR A 26 15.28 12.12 -10.05
C THR A 26 16.44 11.25 -9.54
N TRP A 27 17.66 11.52 -10.00
CA TRP A 27 18.84 10.79 -9.56
C TRP A 27 19.18 11.04 -8.10
N ARG A 28 19.09 12.30 -7.66
CA ARG A 28 19.27 12.67 -6.25
C ARG A 28 18.25 11.94 -5.39
N TRP A 29 16.98 12.01 -5.74
CA TRP A 29 15.91 11.31 -5.02
C TRP A 29 16.14 9.80 -4.96
N LEU A 30 16.53 9.17 -6.08
CA LEU A 30 16.85 7.74 -6.12
C LEU A 30 18.06 7.39 -5.25
N SER A 31 19.10 8.23 -5.25
CA SER A 31 20.30 7.99 -4.43
C SER A 31 20.01 8.13 -2.94
N GLU A 32 19.20 9.11 -2.55
CA GLU A 32 18.74 9.29 -1.17
C GLU A 32 17.91 8.07 -0.72
N GLN A 33 16.93 7.64 -1.52
CA GLN A 33 16.12 6.46 -1.24
C GLN A 33 16.96 5.18 -1.17
N ARG A 34 17.96 5.04 -2.05
CA ARG A 34 18.86 3.91 -2.04
C ARG A 34 19.68 3.85 -0.75
N THR A 35 20.25 4.98 -0.32
CA THR A 35 21.02 5.06 0.92
C THR A 35 20.16 4.71 2.14
N GLU A 36 18.96 5.28 2.23
CA GLU A 36 18.01 4.94 3.30
C GLU A 36 17.64 3.45 3.30
N LEU A 37 17.47 2.83 2.12
CA LEU A 37 17.13 1.42 2.00
C LEU A 37 18.33 0.49 2.26
N GLU A 38 19.56 0.92 1.94
CA GLU A 38 20.78 0.13 2.19
C GLU A 38 21.07 -0.02 3.67
N GLU A 39 20.71 0.96 4.50
CA GLU A 39 20.83 0.91 5.96
C GLU A 39 19.81 -0.04 6.62
N LEU A 40 18.73 -0.38 5.91
CA LEU A 40 17.67 -1.25 6.41
C LEU A 40 17.99 -2.73 6.15
N GLY A 41 17.67 -3.58 7.12
CA GLY A 41 17.68 -5.03 6.92
C GLY A 41 16.66 -5.49 5.87
N PRO A 42 16.78 -6.72 5.32
CA PRO A 42 15.86 -7.22 4.29
C PRO A 42 14.39 -7.18 4.69
N ALA A 43 14.08 -7.48 5.96
CA ALA A 43 12.71 -7.42 6.49
C ALA A 43 12.18 -5.98 6.55
N ASP A 44 13.03 -5.03 6.98
CA ASP A 44 12.66 -3.64 7.12
C ASP A 44 12.47 -2.95 5.77
N ARG A 45 13.21 -3.36 4.73
CA ARG A 45 13.02 -2.86 3.36
C ARG A 45 11.63 -3.15 2.81
N ILE A 46 11.04 -4.31 3.15
CA ILE A 46 9.68 -4.66 2.75
C ILE A 46 8.67 -3.74 3.45
N GLN A 47 8.98 -3.29 4.66
CA GLN A 47 8.12 -2.44 5.48
C GLN A 47 8.33 -0.94 5.23
N ALA A 48 9.43 -0.54 4.60
CA ALA A 48 9.78 0.87 4.37
C ALA A 48 8.65 1.74 3.77
N PRO A 49 7.87 1.28 2.76
CA PRO A 49 6.73 2.06 2.26
C PRO A 49 5.68 2.36 3.32
N GLY A 50 5.49 1.46 4.28
CA GLY A 50 4.58 1.68 5.40
C GLY A 50 5.11 2.70 6.41
N PHE A 51 6.39 2.65 6.75
CA PHE A 51 7.04 3.63 7.63
C PHE A 51 6.93 5.05 7.06
N ASN A 52 7.23 5.22 5.77
CA ASN A 52 7.12 6.50 5.08
C ASN A 52 5.70 7.08 5.10
N ASN A 53 4.68 6.23 5.19
CA ASN A 53 3.27 6.62 5.31
C ASN A 53 2.78 6.65 6.76
N ARG A 54 3.67 6.53 7.75
CA ARG A 54 3.35 6.46 9.19
C ARG A 54 2.32 5.37 9.53
N LEU A 55 2.35 4.28 8.78
CA LEU A 55 1.51 3.12 9.07
C LEU A 55 2.12 2.31 10.21
N PRO A 56 1.31 1.69 11.06
CA PRO A 56 1.77 0.81 12.13
C PRO A 56 2.19 -0.55 11.57
N VAL A 57 3.34 -0.59 10.88
CA VAL A 57 3.80 -1.73 10.06
C VAL A 57 3.91 -3.02 10.84
N GLY A 58 4.29 -2.97 12.13
CA GLY A 58 4.38 -4.16 12.97
C GLY A 58 3.07 -4.96 13.11
N GLY A 59 1.91 -4.33 12.83
CA GLY A 59 0.62 -5.02 12.77
C GLY A 59 0.39 -5.80 11.49
N PHE A 60 1.05 -5.40 10.41
CA PHE A 60 0.90 -6.09 9.13
C PHE A 60 1.53 -7.49 9.13
N ASP A 61 2.48 -7.77 10.02
CA ASP A 61 3.01 -9.11 10.22
C ASP A 61 1.93 -10.05 10.77
N LEU A 62 1.08 -9.55 11.69
CA LEU A 62 -0.09 -10.31 12.16
C LEU A 62 -1.04 -10.62 11.00
N PHE A 63 -1.29 -9.64 10.13
CA PHE A 63 -2.15 -9.85 8.96
C PHE A 63 -1.54 -10.90 8.02
N ARG A 64 -0.26 -10.77 7.68
CA ARG A 64 0.44 -11.70 6.80
C ARG A 64 0.47 -13.13 7.34
N ALA A 65 0.58 -13.30 8.66
CA ALA A 65 0.57 -14.61 9.30
C ALA A 65 -0.82 -15.30 9.24
N ASN A 66 -1.91 -14.53 9.08
CA ASN A 66 -3.28 -15.03 9.14
C ASN A 66 -4.03 -14.95 7.80
N VAL A 67 -3.50 -14.22 6.83
CA VAL A 67 -4.06 -14.10 5.47
C VAL A 67 -3.42 -15.14 4.56
N ARG A 68 -4.22 -15.87 3.80
CA ARG A 68 -3.79 -16.95 2.91
C ARG A 68 -3.82 -16.48 1.45
N ARG A 69 -3.12 -17.24 0.61
CA ARG A 69 -3.21 -17.06 -0.84
C ARG A 69 -4.65 -17.23 -1.30
N GLY A 70 -5.15 -16.26 -2.08
CA GLY A 70 -6.52 -16.27 -2.60
C GLY A 70 -7.57 -15.70 -1.66
N ASP A 71 -7.22 -15.33 -0.43
CA ASP A 71 -8.14 -14.59 0.44
C ASP A 71 -8.49 -13.23 -0.18
N MET A 72 -9.76 -12.85 -0.05
CA MET A 72 -10.25 -11.50 -0.34
C MET A 72 -10.25 -10.71 0.98
N VAL A 73 -9.40 -9.70 1.05
CA VAL A 73 -9.12 -8.95 2.28
C VAL A 73 -9.77 -7.59 2.26
N TYR A 74 -10.63 -7.30 3.21
CA TYR A 74 -11.13 -5.95 3.47
C TYR A 74 -10.31 -5.29 4.59
N VAL A 75 -9.84 -4.06 4.36
CA VAL A 75 -9.05 -3.29 5.33
C VAL A 75 -9.94 -2.27 6.02
N LEU A 76 -10.23 -2.51 7.29
CA LEU A 76 -10.97 -1.63 8.17
C LEU A 76 -9.99 -0.79 9.00
N ALA A 77 -9.79 0.46 8.62
CA ALA A 77 -8.89 1.35 9.35
C ALA A 77 -9.66 2.50 10.00
N ARG A 78 -9.19 2.93 11.18
CA ARG A 78 -9.73 4.13 11.84
C ARG A 78 -9.45 5.38 10.98
N PRO A 79 -10.31 6.39 11.04
CA PRO A 79 -9.96 7.71 10.53
C PRO A 79 -8.64 8.19 11.14
N GLY A 80 -7.81 8.81 10.35
CA GLY A 80 -6.49 9.25 10.79
C GLY A 80 -5.99 10.45 10.03
N THR A 81 -4.81 10.93 10.42
CA THR A 81 -4.19 12.12 9.84
C THR A 81 -3.84 11.88 8.38
N THR A 82 -4.14 12.85 7.53
CA THR A 82 -3.71 12.87 6.13
C THR A 82 -2.19 13.02 6.06
N VAL A 83 -1.53 12.13 5.35
CA VAL A 83 -0.10 12.22 5.08
C VAL A 83 0.10 12.38 3.58
N ARG A 84 0.78 13.44 3.15
CA ARG A 84 0.99 13.76 1.72
C ARG A 84 -0.30 13.76 0.89
N GLY A 85 -1.40 14.27 1.46
CA GLY A 85 -2.70 14.32 0.78
C GLY A 85 -3.48 13.00 0.75
N VAL A 86 -2.95 11.92 1.32
CA VAL A 86 -3.63 10.62 1.42
C VAL A 86 -4.12 10.41 2.85
N ASP A 87 -5.40 10.11 3.03
CA ASP A 87 -5.98 9.77 4.33
C ASP A 87 -5.48 8.39 4.82
N PHE A 88 -5.47 8.19 6.13
CA PHE A 88 -4.93 6.98 6.74
C PHE A 88 -5.61 5.68 6.23
N PRO A 89 -6.94 5.58 6.10
CA PRO A 89 -7.60 4.39 5.56
C PRO A 89 -7.15 4.05 4.13
N THR A 90 -7.05 5.06 3.25
CA THR A 90 -6.57 4.88 1.88
C THR A 90 -5.11 4.43 1.84
N GLY A 91 -4.25 5.04 2.66
CA GLY A 91 -2.85 4.65 2.80
C GLY A 91 -2.70 3.21 3.31
N ALA A 92 -3.45 2.84 4.33
CA ALA A 92 -3.46 1.48 4.89
C ALA A 92 -3.92 0.44 3.87
N ARG A 93 -4.97 0.73 3.09
CA ARG A 93 -5.47 -0.14 2.02
C ARG A 93 -4.46 -0.29 0.88
N THR A 94 -3.85 0.80 0.46
CA THR A 94 -2.81 0.79 -0.58
C THR A 94 -1.60 -0.04 -0.14
N PHE A 95 -1.15 0.14 1.10
CA PHE A 95 -0.06 -0.65 1.65
C PHE A 95 -0.42 -2.13 1.79
N ALA A 96 -1.64 -2.44 2.23
CA ALA A 96 -2.13 -3.81 2.32
C ALA A 96 -2.12 -4.53 0.97
N ARG A 97 -2.49 -3.85 -0.12
CA ARG A 97 -2.41 -4.41 -1.49
C ARG A 97 -1.00 -4.86 -1.86
N TYR A 98 -0.01 -4.14 -1.40
CA TYR A 98 1.39 -4.49 -1.62
C TYR A 98 1.88 -5.58 -0.65
N TYR A 99 1.60 -5.41 0.64
CA TYR A 99 2.21 -6.22 1.69
C TYR A 99 1.57 -7.61 1.84
N LEU A 100 0.27 -7.73 1.53
CA LEU A 100 -0.49 -8.97 1.68
C LEU A 100 -0.55 -9.83 0.41
N LEU A 101 0.22 -9.48 -0.63
CA LEU A 101 0.32 -10.33 -1.81
C LEU A 101 0.66 -11.78 -1.43
N PRO A 102 0.03 -12.78 -2.06
CA PRO A 102 -0.89 -12.71 -3.20
C PRO A 102 -2.39 -12.67 -2.85
N ALA A 103 -2.79 -12.19 -1.68
CA ALA A 103 -4.19 -11.94 -1.35
C ALA A 103 -4.73 -10.74 -2.15
N ILE A 104 -6.05 -10.68 -2.33
CA ILE A 104 -6.72 -9.62 -3.09
C ILE A 104 -7.39 -8.67 -2.11
N VAL A 105 -7.01 -7.39 -2.13
CA VAL A 105 -7.69 -6.37 -1.30
C VAL A 105 -8.95 -5.89 -2.01
N VAL A 106 -10.09 -6.07 -1.35
CA VAL A 106 -11.42 -5.68 -1.84
C VAL A 106 -11.88 -4.35 -1.26
N GLU A 107 -12.80 -3.68 -1.96
CA GLU A 107 -13.31 -2.36 -1.56
C GLU A 107 -14.53 -2.46 -0.64
N ARG A 108 -15.28 -3.54 -0.70
CA ARG A 108 -16.52 -3.72 0.06
C ARG A 108 -16.36 -4.86 1.07
N PRO A 109 -16.85 -4.69 2.32
CA PRO A 109 -16.70 -5.71 3.35
C PRO A 109 -17.48 -6.99 3.05
N GLU A 110 -18.58 -6.92 2.29
CA GLU A 110 -19.39 -8.08 1.88
C GLU A 110 -18.67 -9.01 0.89
N ASP A 111 -17.68 -8.51 0.19
CA ASP A 111 -16.86 -9.29 -0.75
C ASP A 111 -15.68 -9.99 -0.06
N ALA A 112 -15.48 -9.73 1.24
CA ALA A 112 -14.30 -10.20 1.96
C ALA A 112 -14.45 -11.60 2.54
N THR A 113 -13.41 -12.41 2.42
CA THR A 113 -13.25 -13.66 3.18
C THR A 113 -12.49 -13.42 4.49
N VAL A 114 -11.71 -12.34 4.55
CA VAL A 114 -10.96 -11.91 5.73
C VAL A 114 -11.08 -10.40 5.90
N VAL A 115 -11.37 -9.96 7.11
CA VAL A 115 -11.32 -8.54 7.49
C VAL A 115 -10.09 -8.31 8.37
N VAL A 116 -9.28 -7.32 8.04
CA VAL A 116 -8.17 -6.85 8.86
C VAL A 116 -8.50 -5.48 9.43
N GLY A 117 -8.40 -5.32 10.74
CA GLY A 117 -8.71 -4.08 11.45
C GLY A 117 -7.45 -3.36 11.92
N ILE A 118 -7.39 -2.04 11.75
CA ILE A 118 -6.35 -1.16 12.30
C ILE A 118 -7.01 -0.08 13.15
N GLY A 119 -7.01 -0.28 14.45
CA GLY A 119 -7.66 0.61 15.42
C GLY A 119 -9.19 0.62 15.33
N ARG A 120 -9.79 -0.36 14.63
CA ARG A 120 -11.24 -0.61 14.58
C ARG A 120 -11.50 -2.11 14.65
N ASP A 121 -12.52 -2.47 15.38
CA ASP A 121 -12.93 -3.87 15.55
C ASP A 121 -13.74 -4.33 14.33
N PRO A 122 -13.38 -5.45 13.69
CA PRO A 122 -14.16 -6.03 12.58
C PRO A 122 -15.64 -6.26 12.91
N ARG A 123 -15.99 -6.47 14.17
CA ARG A 123 -17.39 -6.64 14.63
C ARG A 123 -18.30 -5.45 14.33
N GLU A 124 -17.73 -4.26 14.12
CA GLU A 124 -18.47 -3.07 13.71
C GLU A 124 -19.16 -3.22 12.35
N LEU A 125 -18.70 -4.16 11.52
CA LEU A 125 -19.27 -4.42 10.20
C LEU A 125 -20.53 -5.29 10.25
N GLY A 126 -20.88 -5.89 11.38
CA GLY A 126 -22.05 -6.76 11.51
C GLY A 126 -21.93 -8.10 10.79
N LEU A 127 -20.74 -8.46 10.30
CA LEU A 127 -20.49 -9.74 9.65
C LEU A 127 -20.35 -10.87 10.69
N ARG A 128 -20.62 -12.10 10.28
CA ARG A 128 -20.35 -13.28 11.09
C ARG A 128 -18.93 -13.76 10.86
N TYR A 129 -18.22 -14.09 11.94
CA TYR A 129 -16.83 -14.52 11.86
C TYR A 129 -16.66 -15.95 12.37
N ALA A 130 -15.93 -16.77 11.62
CA ALA A 130 -15.57 -18.13 11.99
C ALA A 130 -14.38 -18.17 12.96
N SER A 131 -13.47 -17.20 12.85
CA SER A 131 -12.33 -17.06 13.75
C SER A 131 -11.86 -15.63 13.83
N GLU A 132 -11.27 -15.26 14.96
CA GLU A 132 -10.69 -13.93 15.19
C GLU A 132 -9.34 -14.07 15.88
N VAL A 133 -8.39 -13.23 15.46
CA VAL A 133 -7.10 -13.04 16.14
C VAL A 133 -6.96 -11.55 16.46
N ARG A 134 -6.61 -11.25 17.73
CA ARG A 134 -6.48 -9.88 18.22
C ARG A 134 -5.10 -9.64 18.78
N ARG A 135 -4.53 -8.51 18.41
CA ARG A 135 -3.32 -7.94 18.99
C ARG A 135 -3.47 -6.43 18.92
N GLU A 136 -4.15 -5.84 19.89
CA GLU A 136 -4.48 -4.42 19.88
C GLU A 136 -3.30 -3.54 19.45
N PRO A 137 -3.52 -2.59 18.54
CA PRO A 137 -4.80 -2.18 17.93
C PRO A 137 -5.11 -2.93 16.61
N PHE A 138 -4.60 -4.15 16.41
CA PHE A 138 -4.71 -4.94 15.19
C PHE A 138 -5.65 -6.13 15.37
N TYR A 139 -6.45 -6.38 14.35
CA TYR A 139 -7.47 -7.42 14.35
C TYR A 139 -7.43 -8.16 13.02
N VAL A 140 -7.61 -9.47 13.06
CA VAL A 140 -7.86 -10.29 11.88
C VAL A 140 -9.09 -11.15 12.17
N ALA A 141 -10.08 -11.07 11.30
CA ALA A 141 -11.30 -11.85 11.44
C ALA A 141 -11.61 -12.54 10.11
N ARG A 142 -11.79 -13.86 10.15
CA ARG A 142 -12.20 -14.65 9.00
C ARG A 142 -13.71 -14.69 8.94
N VAL A 143 -14.28 -14.25 7.83
CA VAL A 143 -15.73 -14.26 7.62
C VAL A 143 -16.21 -15.71 7.50
N SER A 144 -17.33 -16.02 8.17
CA SER A 144 -18.02 -17.31 7.98
C SER A 144 -18.63 -17.35 6.59
N ASP A 145 -18.53 -18.47 5.90
CA ASP A 145 -19.26 -18.65 4.65
C ASP A 145 -20.75 -18.34 4.90
N PRO A 146 -21.39 -17.57 4.03
CA PRO A 146 -22.83 -17.44 4.07
C PRO A 146 -23.45 -18.80 3.82
N SER A 147 -24.01 -19.39 4.87
CA SER A 147 -24.79 -20.64 4.81
C SER A 147 -26.11 -20.43 4.09
#